data_b9f29ca5cb4d9f1508445f1de684f31e
#
_entry.id   b9f29ca5cb4d9f1508445f1de684f31e
#
_cell.length_a   1.000
_cell.length_b   1.000
_cell.length_c   1.000
_cell.angle_alpha   90.00
_cell.angle_beta   90.00
_cell.angle_gamma   90.00
#
_symmetry.space_group_name_H-M   'P 1'
#
loop_
_entity.id
_entity.type
_entity.pdbx_description
1 polymer ?
#
loop_
_entity_poly.entity_id
_entity_poly.type
_entity_poly.pdbx_seq_one_letter_code
_entity_poly.pdbx_strand_id
1 'polypeptide(L)' 'MKHCLGTCTRCEQEDCQLTVIDDIDRVCDECLDAFYTQCDDCGEYWEDGCIEFFLTTDDRLICEYCREDYDDSDIVDDEE' A
#
# COMPACT_ATOMS: atom_id res chain seq x y z
N MET A 1 14.19 -3.05 -7.19
CA MET A 1 14.11 -2.23 -5.99
C MET A 1 14.45 -0.79 -6.29
N LYS A 2 13.52 0.10 -6.06
CA LYS A 2 13.71 1.50 -6.45
C LYS A 2 13.73 2.37 -5.21
N HIS A 3 14.94 2.68 -4.76
CA HIS A 3 15.12 3.58 -3.64
C HIS A 3 15.93 4.77 -4.10
N CYS A 4 15.45 5.94 -3.75
CA CYS A 4 16.13 7.17 -4.06
C CYS A 4 16.34 7.96 -2.79
N LEU A 5 17.42 8.72 -2.75
CA LEU A 5 17.60 9.69 -1.68
C LEU A 5 17.12 11.04 -2.20
N GLY A 6 16.40 11.75 -1.37
CA GLY A 6 15.88 13.02 -1.78
C GLY A 6 14.85 13.55 -0.83
N THR A 7 13.96 14.36 -1.34
CA THR A 7 12.94 15.00 -0.54
C THR A 7 11.60 14.28 -0.71
N CYS A 8 11.01 13.88 0.40
CA CYS A 8 9.71 13.27 0.38
C CYS A 8 8.68 14.27 -0.13
N THR A 9 7.87 13.85 -1.11
CA THR A 9 6.89 14.74 -1.69
C THR A 9 5.70 14.99 -0.78
N ARG A 10 5.61 14.23 0.31
CA ARG A 10 4.46 14.34 1.21
C ARG A 10 4.80 15.12 2.46
N CYS A 11 5.86 14.74 3.15
CA CYS A 11 6.24 15.44 4.39
C CYS A 11 7.39 16.42 4.17
N GLU A 12 7.97 16.40 2.97
CA GLU A 12 9.05 17.33 2.58
C GLU A 12 10.30 17.16 3.41
N GLN A 13 10.51 15.97 3.94
CA GLN A 13 11.72 15.66 4.67
C GLN A 13 12.85 15.42 3.67
N GLU A 14 14.01 16.01 3.94
CA GLU A 14 15.15 15.91 3.04
C GLU A 14 16.08 14.79 3.45
N ASP A 15 16.87 14.36 2.48
CA ASP A 15 17.91 13.36 2.69
C ASP A 15 17.37 12.09 3.32
N CYS A 16 16.19 11.69 2.92
CA CYS A 16 15.59 10.46 3.41
C CYS A 16 15.50 9.46 2.28
N GLN A 17 15.42 8.21 2.65
CA GLN A 17 15.26 7.14 1.68
C GLN A 17 13.83 7.13 1.20
N LEU A 18 13.66 7.17 -0.10
CA LEU A 18 12.34 7.31 -0.70
C LEU A 18 11.96 6.04 -1.43
N THR A 19 10.66 5.76 -1.41
CA THR A 19 10.07 4.70 -2.21
C THR A 19 9.26 5.35 -3.32
N VAL A 20 9.51 4.92 -4.53
CA VAL A 20 8.81 5.47 -5.70
C VAL A 20 7.46 4.76 -5.80
N ILE A 21 6.40 5.50 -5.55
CA ILE A 21 5.04 4.97 -5.67
C ILE A 21 4.57 5.07 -7.11
N ASP A 22 4.83 6.23 -7.70
CA ASP A 22 4.40 6.53 -9.05
C ASP A 22 5.48 7.37 -9.69
N ASP A 23 5.27 7.76 -10.93
CA ASP A 23 6.24 8.57 -11.62
C ASP A 23 6.53 9.88 -10.89
N ILE A 24 5.55 10.37 -10.15
CA ILE A 24 5.68 11.66 -9.49
C ILE A 24 5.69 11.57 -7.98
N ASP A 25 5.28 10.46 -7.41
CA ASP A 25 5.17 10.33 -5.96
C ASP A 25 6.35 9.57 -5.40
N ARG A 26 7.13 10.23 -4.56
CA ARG A 26 8.23 9.62 -3.85
C ARG A 26 8.08 9.97 -2.38
N VAL A 27 7.93 8.95 -1.55
CA VAL A 27 7.64 9.17 -0.14
C VAL A 27 8.65 8.42 0.70
N CYS A 28 8.90 8.95 1.89
CA CYS A 28 9.79 8.30 2.83
C CYS A 28 9.08 7.13 3.49
N ASP A 29 9.87 6.32 4.20
CA ASP A 29 9.32 5.13 4.83
C ASP A 29 8.22 5.46 5.82
N GLU A 30 8.35 6.57 6.52
CA GLU A 30 7.34 6.95 7.50
C GLU A 30 6.03 7.29 6.84
N CYS A 31 6.08 8.04 5.75
CA CYS A 31 4.86 8.38 5.03
C CYS A 31 4.28 7.15 4.35
N LEU A 32 5.15 6.30 3.84
CA LEU A 32 4.70 5.08 3.19
C LEU A 32 3.91 4.21 4.15
N ASP A 33 4.41 4.09 5.37
CA ASP A 33 3.76 3.27 6.38
C ASP A 33 2.50 3.93 6.93
N ALA A 34 2.50 5.25 7.00
CA ALA A 34 1.40 5.99 7.62
C ALA A 34 0.24 6.22 6.65
N PHE A 35 0.53 6.45 5.38
CA PHE A 35 -0.49 6.87 4.43
C PHE A 35 -0.75 5.87 3.32
N TYR A 36 0.08 4.86 3.19
CA TYR A 36 -0.05 3.90 2.10
C TYR A 36 -0.15 2.50 2.67
N THR A 37 -0.82 1.63 1.93
CA THR A 37 -0.94 0.23 2.29
C THR A 37 -0.47 -0.61 1.12
N GLN A 38 0.33 -1.61 1.41
CA GLN A 38 0.83 -2.50 0.37
C GLN A 38 -0.04 -3.73 0.28
N CYS A 39 -0.40 -4.07 -0.94
CA CYS A 39 -1.12 -5.31 -1.20
C CYS A 39 -0.16 -6.48 -1.04
N ASP A 40 -0.58 -7.48 -0.25
CA ASP A 40 0.26 -8.64 0.00
C ASP A 40 0.31 -9.59 -1.19
N ASP A 41 -0.59 -9.40 -2.13
CA ASP A 41 -0.68 -10.28 -3.28
C ASP A 41 0.14 -9.75 -4.46
N CYS A 42 -0.18 -8.55 -4.91
CA CYS A 42 0.52 -7.98 -6.06
C CYS A 42 1.69 -7.10 -5.66
N GLY A 43 1.79 -6.73 -4.39
CA GLY A 43 2.91 -5.93 -3.92
C GLY A 43 2.83 -4.45 -4.24
N GLU A 44 1.71 -3.99 -4.72
CA GLU A 44 1.54 -2.59 -5.07
C GLU A 44 1.15 -1.77 -3.86
N TYR A 45 1.58 -0.52 -3.88
CA TYR A 45 1.23 0.42 -2.81
C TYR A 45 0.06 1.28 -3.27
N TRP A 46 -0.88 1.49 -2.36
CA TRP A 46 -2.04 2.30 -2.63
C TRP A 46 -2.26 3.26 -1.48
N GLU A 47 -2.63 4.47 -1.80
CA GLU A 47 -2.91 5.45 -0.76
C GLU A 47 -4.19 5.08 -0.03
N ASP A 48 -4.14 5.24 1.29
CA ASP A 48 -5.31 4.95 2.11
C ASP A 48 -6.49 5.80 1.65
N GLY A 49 -7.62 5.14 1.48
CA GLY A 49 -8.81 5.83 1.04
C GLY A 49 -8.98 5.88 -0.46
N CYS A 50 -7.95 5.54 -1.22
CA CYS A 50 -8.04 5.53 -2.68
C CYS A 50 -8.80 4.31 -3.17
N ILE A 51 -8.50 3.16 -2.58
CA ILE A 51 -9.15 1.91 -2.93
C ILE A 51 -9.44 1.16 -1.64
N GLU A 52 -10.21 0.12 -1.76
CA GLU A 52 -10.53 -0.72 -0.63
C GLU A 52 -9.55 -1.89 -0.54
N PHE A 53 -9.24 -2.26 0.69
CA PHE A 53 -8.44 -3.43 0.95
C PHE A 53 -9.27 -4.46 1.68
N PHE A 54 -8.95 -5.72 1.46
CA PHE A 54 -9.69 -6.83 2.05
C PHE A 54 -8.72 -7.75 2.78
N LEU A 55 -9.19 -8.26 3.91
CA LEU A 55 -8.38 -9.18 4.70
C LEU A 55 -8.75 -10.60 4.34
N THR A 56 -7.74 -11.40 4.05
CA THR A 56 -7.98 -12.80 3.72
C THR A 56 -7.95 -13.64 4.98
N THR A 57 -8.39 -14.89 4.84
CA THR A 57 -8.38 -15.81 5.97
C THR A 57 -6.97 -16.19 6.37
N ASP A 58 -5.99 -15.87 5.53
CA ASP A 58 -4.58 -16.10 5.83
C ASP A 58 -3.93 -14.89 6.48
N ASP A 59 -4.73 -13.91 6.89
CA ASP A 59 -4.22 -12.69 7.51
C ASP A 59 -3.42 -11.85 6.53
N ARG A 60 -3.81 -11.87 5.29
CA ARG A 60 -3.20 -11.04 4.27
C ARG A 60 -4.12 -9.91 3.90
N LEU A 61 -3.52 -8.79 3.54
CA LEU A 61 -4.27 -7.62 3.12
C LEU A 61 -4.07 -7.45 1.62
N ILE A 62 -5.15 -7.53 0.87
CA ILE A 62 -5.10 -7.45 -0.58
C ILE A 62 -5.95 -6.28 -1.07
N CYS A 63 -5.56 -5.74 -2.23
CA CYS A 63 -6.30 -4.64 -2.80
C CYS A 63 -7.57 -5.14 -3.49
N GLU A 64 -8.43 -4.20 -3.82
CA GLU A 64 -9.71 -4.57 -4.41
C GLU A 64 -9.53 -5.25 -5.76
N TYR A 65 -8.44 -4.97 -6.44
CA TYR A 65 -8.20 -5.60 -7.74
C TYR A 65 -7.81 -7.05 -7.58
N CYS A 66 -7.01 -7.36 -6.57
CA CYS A 66 -6.64 -8.75 -6.30
C CYS A 66 -7.80 -9.51 -5.71
N ARG A 67 -8.70 -8.81 -5.05
CA ARG A 67 -9.87 -9.42 -4.42
C ARG A 67 -10.69 -10.23 -5.42
N GLU A 68 -10.68 -9.80 -6.67
CA GLU A 68 -11.48 -10.48 -7.68
C GLU A 68 -11.01 -11.90 -7.95
N ASP A 69 -9.76 -12.18 -7.64
CA ASP A 69 -9.23 -13.53 -7.82
C ASP A 69 -9.52 -14.44 -6.63
N TYR A 70 -10.18 -13.92 -5.62
CA TYR A 70 -10.47 -14.65 -4.40
C TYR A 70 -11.96 -14.92 -4.30
N ASP A 71 -12.28 -16.02 -3.62
CA ASP A 71 -13.68 -16.32 -3.32
C ASP A 71 -14.10 -15.61 -2.06
N ASP A 72 -15.42 -15.47 -1.91
CA ASP A 72 -15.94 -14.87 -0.69
C ASP A 72 -15.51 -15.60 0.55
N SER A 73 -15.33 -16.92 0.43
CA SER A 73 -14.93 -17.73 1.58
C SER A 73 -13.47 -17.50 1.95
N ASP A 74 -12.68 -16.96 1.04
CA ASP A 74 -11.28 -16.66 1.32
C ASP A 74 -11.11 -15.30 1.97
N ILE A 75 -12.16 -14.51 2.01
CA ILE A 75 -12.10 -13.15 2.53
C ILE A 75 -12.78 -13.13 3.89
N VAL A 76 -12.11 -12.51 4.84
CA VAL A 76 -12.68 -12.36 6.16
C VAL A 76 -13.77 -11.31 6.11
N ASP A 77 -14.96 -11.72 6.44
CA ASP A 77 -16.09 -10.83 6.44
C ASP A 77 -16.35 -10.39 7.88
N ASP A 78 -15.82 -9.25 8.20
CA ASP A 78 -15.88 -8.75 9.56
C ASP A 78 -17.15 -7.94 9.76
N GLU A 79 -18.23 -8.64 9.73
CA GLU A 79 -19.52 -8.01 9.82
C GLU A 79 -20.10 -8.12 11.22
N GLU A 80 -20.68 -7.05 11.71
CA GLU A 80 -21.25 -6.99 13.03
C GLU A 80 -22.68 -7.38 13.06
#